data_cec52623ad544c8b55d651800b49a4f1
#
_entry.id   cec52623ad544c8b55d651800b49a4f1
#
_cell.length_a   1.000
_cell.length_b   1.000
_cell.length_c   1.000
_cell.angle_alpha   90.00
_cell.angle_beta   90.00
_cell.angle_gamma   90.00
#
_symmetry.space_group_name_H-M   'P 1'
#
loop_
_entity.id
_entity.type
_entity.pdbx_description
1 polymer ?
#
loop_
_entity_poly.entity_id
_entity_poly.type
_entity_poly.pdbx_seq_one_letter_code
_entity_poly.pdbx_strand_id
1 'polypeptide(L)'
;MKNIICFFTFFFLFGSLRSEAGQLIEYNLQGAMTQDDIIYILWIAGIDPQADYGVSIYDIKYETEGEGGYLDTLGGLVIFPHSLTEAFPILSYQHGTAVNDASAPSLTGLSLDNQEVLLISLITSPMGFITLFPDYEGFGDPEKFHPYITAESYSHAIVNMVRAVKELSYELQLDDPFQFNDQLHLLGYSEGGYATLAAQRGIELNYNDEFTITTSCPMAGPYDLGGTMVDYFLSIPSYPKPFYVPFVLTSHLWYYQGEDVDFSLYFKPFWADTLPSLFDGTHYGNEIDALMPENPLDILLPEALDDFTNNEDHFFRVSLGENTLLDWTPQSPTYFFHGMGDDIVPYENAQVTYDTFVANGAPNISLTLFSEELGGHAEVAPTCLSAGYNVILDYQAISPKGDLNSDGLITIEDVNALMESILIENDLTEFQWWAGDLDADNSHSIFDLLGVSDAVAN
;
A
#
# COMPACT_ATOMS: atom_id res chain seq x y z
N MET A 1 -25.21 53.65 42.58
CA MET A 1 -25.19 52.26 42.08
C MET A 1 -24.56 52.30 40.68
N LYS A 2 -23.30 51.95 40.59
CA LYS A 2 -22.57 51.92 39.32
C LYS A 2 -22.54 50.44 38.84
N ASN A 3 -23.19 50.13 37.69
CA ASN A 3 -23.15 48.84 37.06
C ASN A 3 -21.79 48.67 36.36
N ILE A 4 -21.00 47.72 36.81
CA ILE A 4 -19.79 47.25 36.16
C ILE A 4 -20.23 46.13 35.23
N ILE A 5 -20.15 46.37 33.91
CA ILE A 5 -20.32 45.36 32.88
C ILE A 5 -18.92 44.78 32.62
N CYS A 6 -18.70 43.55 33.07
CA CYS A 6 -17.52 42.80 32.69
C CYS A 6 -17.71 42.24 31.25
N PHE A 7 -16.95 42.77 30.32
CA PHE A 7 -16.76 42.13 29.00
C PHE A 7 -15.79 40.97 29.17
N PHE A 8 -16.27 39.72 29.03
CA PHE A 8 -15.43 38.56 28.79
C PHE A 8 -15.07 38.53 27.30
N THR A 9 -13.84 38.93 27.00
CA THR A 9 -13.27 38.74 25.66
C THR A 9 -12.79 37.28 25.55
N PHE A 10 -13.55 36.45 24.84
CA PHE A 10 -13.08 35.15 24.42
C PHE A 10 -12.00 35.36 23.35
N PHE A 11 -10.74 35.16 23.69
CA PHE A 11 -9.69 34.96 22.73
C PHE A 11 -9.85 33.56 22.17
N PHE A 12 -10.41 33.44 20.97
CA PHE A 12 -10.19 32.29 20.13
C PHE A 12 -8.74 32.35 19.68
N LEU A 13 -7.87 31.55 20.29
CA LEU A 13 -6.59 31.16 19.72
C LEU A 13 -6.93 30.30 18.49
N PHE A 14 -6.97 30.92 17.32
CA PHE A 14 -6.74 30.19 16.08
C PHE A 14 -5.26 29.80 16.10
N GLY A 15 -4.92 28.68 16.71
CA GLY A 15 -3.75 27.93 16.36
C GLY A 15 -3.97 27.54 14.90
N SER A 16 -3.11 27.97 13.99
CA SER A 16 -3.01 27.33 12.69
C SER A 16 -2.71 25.85 12.97
N LEU A 17 -3.70 24.97 12.85
CA LEU A 17 -3.47 23.56 12.72
C LEU A 17 -2.55 23.45 11.49
N ARG A 18 -1.28 23.17 11.72
CA ARG A 18 -0.40 22.71 10.64
C ARG A 18 -0.91 21.33 10.30
N SER A 19 -1.26 21.13 9.05
CA SER A 19 -1.49 19.80 8.50
C SER A 19 -0.20 19.00 8.65
N GLU A 20 -0.32 17.76 9.06
CA GLU A 20 0.81 16.85 9.28
C GLU A 20 0.63 15.62 8.38
N ALA A 21 1.72 15.02 7.95
CA ALA A 21 1.66 13.81 7.15
C ALA A 21 0.93 12.68 7.89
N GLY A 22 0.03 12.01 7.17
CA GLY A 22 -0.88 10.99 7.73
C GLY A 22 -2.19 11.52 8.28
N GLN A 23 -2.40 12.86 8.31
CA GLN A 23 -3.67 13.44 8.76
C GLN A 23 -4.80 13.11 7.78
N LEU A 24 -5.93 12.64 8.30
CA LEU A 24 -7.18 12.48 7.54
C LEU A 24 -7.78 13.85 7.21
N ILE A 25 -8.06 14.12 5.94
CA ILE A 25 -8.60 15.40 5.46
C ILE A 25 -10.08 15.31 5.15
N GLU A 26 -10.49 14.24 4.49
CA GLU A 26 -11.86 14.03 4.03
C GLU A 26 -12.16 12.55 3.97
N TYR A 27 -13.41 12.17 4.25
CA TYR A 27 -13.90 10.81 4.00
C TYR A 27 -15.35 10.82 3.56
N ASN A 28 -15.71 9.90 2.65
CA ASN A 28 -17.06 9.78 2.14
C ASN A 28 -17.48 8.30 2.07
N LEU A 29 -18.66 7.99 2.56
CA LEU A 29 -19.26 6.67 2.42
C LEU A 29 -19.66 6.44 0.95
N GLN A 30 -18.99 5.51 0.29
CA GLN A 30 -19.31 5.06 -1.07
C GLN A 30 -20.48 4.06 -1.07
N GLY A 31 -20.57 3.24 -0.02
CA GLY A 31 -21.62 2.25 0.13
C GLY A 31 -21.31 1.22 1.21
N ALA A 32 -22.25 0.31 1.38
CA ALA A 32 -22.08 -0.85 2.26
C ALA A 32 -22.68 -2.09 1.59
N MET A 33 -22.15 -3.26 1.91
CA MET A 33 -22.64 -4.54 1.40
C MET A 33 -22.90 -5.48 2.56
N THR A 34 -24.02 -6.18 2.50
CA THR A 34 -24.28 -7.25 3.45
C THR A 34 -23.50 -8.51 3.07
N GLN A 35 -23.29 -9.40 4.05
CA GLN A 35 -22.70 -10.71 3.79
C GLN A 35 -23.41 -11.46 2.64
N ASP A 36 -24.76 -11.43 2.61
CA ASP A 36 -25.56 -12.08 1.55
C ASP A 36 -25.31 -11.47 0.18
N ASP A 37 -25.17 -10.13 0.07
CA ASP A 37 -24.84 -9.45 -1.18
C ASP A 37 -23.48 -9.91 -1.72
N ILE A 38 -22.48 -9.99 -0.86
CA ILE A 38 -21.12 -10.41 -1.21
C ILE A 38 -21.12 -11.86 -1.68
N ILE A 39 -21.73 -12.76 -0.92
CA ILE A 39 -21.88 -14.18 -1.27
C ILE A 39 -22.55 -14.32 -2.64
N TYR A 40 -23.59 -13.53 -2.91
CA TYR A 40 -24.28 -13.56 -4.19
C TYR A 40 -23.39 -13.10 -5.35
N ILE A 41 -22.60 -12.03 -5.17
CA ILE A 41 -21.68 -11.51 -6.20
C ILE A 41 -20.57 -12.53 -6.48
N LEU A 42 -19.94 -13.10 -5.46
CA LEU A 42 -18.92 -14.12 -5.60
C LEU A 42 -19.45 -15.36 -6.34
N TRP A 43 -20.68 -15.79 -6.00
CA TRP A 43 -21.32 -16.91 -6.67
C TRP A 43 -21.56 -16.66 -8.16
N ILE A 44 -22.03 -15.44 -8.55
CA ILE A 44 -22.22 -15.08 -9.97
C ILE A 44 -20.87 -15.04 -10.69
N ALA A 45 -19.82 -14.53 -10.03
CA ALA A 45 -18.47 -14.47 -10.59
C ALA A 45 -17.80 -15.86 -10.73
N GLY A 46 -18.41 -16.92 -10.17
CA GLY A 46 -17.84 -18.28 -10.19
C GLY A 46 -16.68 -18.44 -9.21
N ILE A 47 -16.60 -17.56 -8.19
CA ILE A 47 -15.64 -17.60 -7.10
C ILE A 47 -16.29 -18.30 -5.93
N ASP A 48 -15.49 -19.03 -5.10
CA ASP A 48 -16.01 -19.68 -3.89
C ASP A 48 -16.67 -18.63 -2.98
N PRO A 49 -17.99 -18.71 -2.72
CA PRO A 49 -18.72 -17.67 -2.06
C PRO A 49 -18.55 -17.72 -0.53
N GLN A 50 -17.44 -17.22 -0.05
CA GLN A 50 -17.14 -17.10 1.37
C GLN A 50 -17.17 -15.63 1.80
N ALA A 51 -17.89 -15.34 2.87
CA ALA A 51 -17.91 -14.06 3.56
C ALA A 51 -18.39 -14.27 4.99
N ASP A 52 -17.63 -13.82 5.96
CA ASP A 52 -17.99 -13.87 7.39
C ASP A 52 -18.65 -12.56 7.82
N TYR A 53 -18.33 -11.45 7.15
CA TYR A 53 -18.80 -10.11 7.50
C TYR A 53 -19.45 -9.39 6.31
N GLY A 54 -20.39 -8.48 6.60
CA GLY A 54 -20.74 -7.36 5.74
C GLY A 54 -19.64 -6.30 5.83
N VAL A 55 -19.59 -5.37 4.88
CA VAL A 55 -18.55 -4.36 4.80
C VAL A 55 -19.08 -2.96 4.54
N SER A 56 -18.37 -1.94 5.02
CA SER A 56 -18.49 -0.53 4.59
C SER A 56 -17.33 -0.15 3.68
N ILE A 57 -17.59 0.78 2.76
CA ILE A 57 -16.68 1.22 1.71
C ILE A 57 -16.58 2.74 1.77
N TYR A 58 -15.38 3.28 2.02
CA TYR A 58 -15.13 4.70 2.09
C TYR A 58 -14.01 5.12 1.13
N ASP A 59 -14.18 6.23 0.43
CA ASP A 59 -13.04 6.98 -0.09
C ASP A 59 -12.55 7.96 0.97
N ILE A 60 -11.24 8.14 1.02
CA ILE A 60 -10.59 9.09 1.93
C ILE A 60 -9.62 10.00 1.18
N LYS A 61 -9.36 11.17 1.77
CA LYS A 61 -8.20 12.01 1.43
C LYS A 61 -7.34 12.22 2.66
N TYR A 62 -6.04 12.16 2.48
CA TYR A 62 -5.07 12.29 3.56
C TYR A 62 -3.82 13.04 3.12
N GLU A 63 -3.15 13.68 4.08
CA GLU A 63 -1.88 14.37 3.85
C GLU A 63 -0.72 13.39 3.80
N THR A 64 0.22 13.65 2.90
CA THR A 64 1.47 12.88 2.75
C THR A 64 2.64 13.80 2.43
N GLU A 65 3.85 13.29 2.56
CA GLU A 65 5.03 13.94 1.99
C GLU A 65 5.09 13.60 0.49
N GLY A 66 5.01 14.62 -0.35
CA GLY A 66 5.25 14.55 -1.77
C GLY A 66 6.67 14.96 -2.15
N GLU A 67 6.91 15.12 -3.46
CA GLU A 67 8.19 15.56 -4.01
C GLU A 67 8.79 16.75 -3.25
N GLY A 68 10.07 16.66 -2.90
CA GLY A 68 10.79 17.73 -2.20
C GLY A 68 10.37 17.93 -0.74
N GLY A 69 9.58 17.02 -0.15
CA GLY A 69 9.16 17.05 1.26
C GLY A 69 8.08 18.10 1.56
N TYR A 70 7.34 18.55 0.57
CA TYR A 70 6.14 19.36 0.76
C TYR A 70 4.95 18.46 1.05
N LEU A 71 4.01 18.94 1.88
CA LEU A 71 2.76 18.22 2.10
C LEU A 71 1.90 18.24 0.84
N ASP A 72 1.39 17.07 0.50
CA ASP A 72 0.48 16.82 -0.59
C ASP A 72 -0.75 16.05 -0.08
N THR A 73 -1.86 16.08 -0.82
CA THR A 73 -3.09 15.36 -0.48
C THR A 73 -3.30 14.23 -1.46
N LEU A 74 -3.36 13.00 -0.93
CA LEU A 74 -3.63 11.79 -1.71
C LEU A 74 -5.03 11.25 -1.42
N GLY A 75 -5.55 10.50 -2.41
CA GLY A 75 -6.74 9.68 -2.26
C GLY A 75 -6.42 8.24 -1.85
N GLY A 76 -7.45 7.52 -1.44
CA GLY A 76 -7.42 6.09 -1.20
C GLY A 76 -8.78 5.51 -0.91
N LEU A 77 -8.93 4.20 -1.09
CA LEU A 77 -10.15 3.46 -0.81
C LEU A 77 -9.95 2.57 0.41
N VAL A 78 -10.90 2.60 1.34
CA VAL A 78 -10.90 1.82 2.57
C VAL A 78 -12.14 0.95 2.63
N ILE A 79 -11.96 -0.35 2.85
CA ILE A 79 -13.07 -1.29 3.05
C ILE A 79 -12.84 -2.02 4.37
N PHE A 80 -13.83 -1.99 5.26
CA PHE A 80 -13.71 -2.63 6.55
C PHE A 80 -14.92 -3.48 6.91
N PRO A 81 -14.72 -4.61 7.65
CA PRO A 81 -15.78 -5.51 8.08
C PRO A 81 -16.61 -4.92 9.22
N HIS A 82 -17.88 -5.29 9.29
CA HIS A 82 -18.80 -4.88 10.35
C HIS A 82 -18.70 -5.82 11.56
N SER A 83 -18.14 -5.33 12.67
CA SER A 83 -18.23 -5.95 14.00
C SER A 83 -18.10 -4.90 15.08
N LEU A 84 -18.84 -5.08 16.19
CA LEU A 84 -18.75 -4.23 17.38
C LEU A 84 -17.88 -4.86 18.49
N THR A 85 -17.52 -6.12 18.33
CA THR A 85 -16.89 -6.94 19.37
C THR A 85 -15.55 -7.52 18.95
N GLU A 86 -15.14 -7.24 17.72
CA GLU A 86 -13.91 -7.77 17.13
C GLU A 86 -13.10 -6.65 16.50
N ALA A 87 -11.79 -6.77 16.60
CA ALA A 87 -10.82 -5.94 15.92
C ALA A 87 -10.12 -6.75 14.81
N PHE A 88 -9.76 -6.08 13.74
CA PHE A 88 -9.30 -6.70 12.50
C PHE A 88 -7.90 -6.24 12.11
N PRO A 89 -7.10 -7.10 11.47
CA PRO A 89 -5.84 -6.71 10.87
C PRO A 89 -6.04 -5.74 9.70
N ILE A 90 -5.08 -4.85 9.51
CA ILE A 90 -4.97 -4.03 8.31
C ILE A 90 -4.25 -4.82 7.21
N LEU A 91 -4.85 -4.87 6.02
CA LEU A 91 -4.22 -5.31 4.78
C LEU A 91 -4.09 -4.12 3.84
N SER A 92 -2.88 -3.59 3.69
CA SER A 92 -2.59 -2.61 2.66
C SER A 92 -2.27 -3.35 1.35
N TYR A 93 -3.13 -3.17 0.36
CA TYR A 93 -2.97 -3.74 -0.97
C TYR A 93 -2.45 -2.69 -1.94
N GLN A 94 -1.32 -2.99 -2.57
CA GLN A 94 -0.69 -2.16 -3.57
C GLN A 94 -1.10 -2.63 -4.97
N HIS A 95 -1.87 -1.78 -5.66
CA HIS A 95 -2.39 -2.10 -7.00
C HIS A 95 -1.29 -2.09 -8.08
N GLY A 96 -1.57 -2.78 -9.19
CA GLY A 96 -0.70 -2.82 -10.37
C GLY A 96 -0.77 -1.54 -11.20
N THR A 97 0.04 -1.48 -12.27
CA THR A 97 0.24 -0.27 -13.08
C THR A 97 -1.04 0.24 -13.74
N ALA A 98 -1.34 1.48 -13.44
CA ALA A 98 -2.30 2.30 -14.15
C ALA A 98 -1.63 3.62 -14.61
N VAL A 99 -2.11 4.19 -15.71
CA VAL A 99 -1.62 5.45 -16.26
C VAL A 99 -2.72 6.50 -16.24
N ASN A 100 -3.97 6.08 -16.39
CA ASN A 100 -5.11 6.98 -16.43
C ASN A 100 -5.64 7.26 -15.03
N ASP A 101 -5.68 8.53 -14.64
CA ASP A 101 -6.13 9.00 -13.32
C ASP A 101 -7.53 8.51 -12.95
N ALA A 102 -8.41 8.33 -13.93
CA ALA A 102 -9.74 7.78 -13.69
C ALA A 102 -9.75 6.33 -13.17
N SER A 103 -8.59 5.65 -13.19
CA SER A 103 -8.43 4.29 -12.64
C SER A 103 -8.03 4.27 -11.16
N ALA A 104 -7.84 5.43 -10.52
CA ALA A 104 -7.51 5.52 -9.11
C ALA A 104 -8.54 4.78 -8.23
N PRO A 105 -8.12 3.97 -7.26
CA PRO A 105 -9.02 3.22 -6.37
C PRO A 105 -10.10 4.07 -5.71
N SER A 106 -9.75 5.27 -5.20
CA SER A 106 -10.72 6.18 -4.57
C SER A 106 -11.80 6.67 -5.53
N LEU A 107 -11.47 6.82 -6.83
CA LEU A 107 -12.40 7.28 -7.86
C LEU A 107 -13.26 6.16 -8.44
N THR A 108 -12.69 4.98 -8.60
CA THR A 108 -13.41 3.83 -9.16
C THR A 108 -14.30 3.13 -8.14
N GLY A 109 -13.92 3.13 -6.86
CA GLY A 109 -14.58 2.33 -5.83
C GLY A 109 -14.67 0.86 -6.25
N LEU A 110 -15.71 0.17 -5.79
CA LEU A 110 -15.98 -1.23 -6.17
C LEU A 110 -16.77 -1.28 -7.49
N SER A 111 -16.10 -1.07 -8.60
CA SER A 111 -16.72 -1.10 -9.93
C SER A 111 -16.05 -2.12 -10.86
N LEU A 112 -16.75 -2.50 -11.93
CA LEU A 112 -16.19 -3.37 -12.97
C LEU A 112 -15.11 -2.69 -13.82
N ASP A 113 -14.98 -1.36 -13.71
CA ASP A 113 -13.95 -0.59 -14.41
C ASP A 113 -12.56 -0.81 -13.74
N ASN A 114 -12.55 -1.19 -12.45
CA ASN A 114 -11.34 -1.61 -11.74
C ASN A 114 -11.54 -3.00 -11.13
N GLN A 115 -11.32 -4.03 -11.96
CA GLN A 115 -11.56 -5.42 -11.57
C GLN A 115 -10.59 -5.92 -10.49
N GLU A 116 -9.37 -5.38 -10.44
CA GLU A 116 -8.36 -5.72 -9.43
C GLU A 116 -8.84 -5.30 -8.05
N VAL A 117 -9.18 -4.02 -7.87
CA VAL A 117 -9.71 -3.47 -6.61
C VAL A 117 -10.99 -4.19 -6.20
N LEU A 118 -11.93 -4.39 -7.13
CA LEU A 118 -13.17 -5.10 -6.86
C LEU A 118 -12.92 -6.52 -6.34
N LEU A 119 -12.08 -7.31 -7.03
CA LEU A 119 -11.83 -8.70 -6.66
C LEU A 119 -11.13 -8.80 -5.30
N ILE A 120 -10.06 -8.06 -5.11
CA ILE A 120 -9.31 -8.07 -3.84
C ILE A 120 -10.22 -7.67 -2.69
N SER A 121 -11.03 -6.60 -2.84
CA SER A 121 -11.97 -6.18 -1.81
C SER A 121 -12.97 -7.27 -1.42
N LEU A 122 -13.51 -7.99 -2.40
CA LEU A 122 -14.53 -9.02 -2.18
C LEU A 122 -13.97 -10.30 -1.53
N ILE A 123 -12.65 -10.55 -1.63
CA ILE A 123 -12.02 -11.74 -1.04
C ILE A 123 -11.28 -11.45 0.26
N THR A 124 -11.02 -10.19 0.60
CA THR A 124 -10.24 -9.82 1.79
C THR A 124 -11.11 -9.25 2.90
N SER A 125 -11.79 -8.13 2.67
CA SER A 125 -12.53 -7.44 3.73
C SER A 125 -13.67 -8.28 4.34
N PRO A 126 -14.47 -9.04 3.55
CA PRO A 126 -15.49 -9.92 4.12
C PRO A 126 -14.93 -11.10 4.92
N MET A 127 -13.63 -11.38 4.79
CA MET A 127 -12.91 -12.40 5.55
C MET A 127 -12.18 -11.83 6.77
N GLY A 128 -12.48 -10.58 7.15
CA GLY A 128 -11.97 -9.97 8.36
C GLY A 128 -10.67 -9.20 8.19
N PHE A 129 -10.50 -8.47 7.09
CA PHE A 129 -9.43 -7.48 6.92
C PHE A 129 -9.98 -6.07 6.73
N ILE A 130 -9.36 -5.08 7.35
CA ILE A 130 -9.48 -3.69 6.95
C ILE A 130 -8.56 -3.52 5.74
N THR A 131 -9.14 -3.50 4.53
CA THR A 131 -8.37 -3.47 3.29
C THR A 131 -8.21 -2.04 2.79
N LEU A 132 -6.97 -1.63 2.54
CA LEU A 132 -6.58 -0.30 2.09
C LEU A 132 -6.05 -0.37 0.66
N PHE A 133 -6.45 0.60 -0.16
CA PHE A 133 -5.93 0.81 -1.52
C PHE A 133 -5.49 2.26 -1.65
N PRO A 134 -4.21 2.59 -1.43
CA PRO A 134 -3.70 3.94 -1.71
C PRO A 134 -3.74 4.23 -3.22
N ASP A 135 -4.08 5.46 -3.60
CA ASP A 135 -4.08 5.88 -5.00
C ASP A 135 -2.67 6.10 -5.56
N TYR A 136 -1.66 6.22 -4.69
CA TYR A 136 -0.29 6.70 -4.94
C TYR A 136 -0.21 8.20 -5.26
N GLU A 137 0.99 8.76 -5.14
CA GLU A 137 1.24 10.19 -5.39
C GLU A 137 0.92 10.56 -6.84
N GLY A 138 0.25 11.69 -7.03
CA GLY A 138 -0.13 12.22 -8.34
C GLY A 138 -1.26 11.47 -9.04
N PHE A 139 -1.62 10.26 -8.59
CA PHE A 139 -2.62 9.45 -9.25
C PHE A 139 -4.04 9.89 -8.84
N GLY A 140 -4.88 10.18 -9.83
CA GLY A 140 -6.23 10.72 -9.61
C GLY A 140 -6.29 12.25 -9.52
N ASP A 141 -5.16 12.96 -9.65
CA ASP A 141 -5.08 14.42 -9.69
C ASP A 141 -4.51 14.88 -11.04
N PRO A 142 -5.33 15.47 -11.95
CA PRO A 142 -4.91 15.82 -13.29
C PRO A 142 -3.90 17.00 -13.35
N GLU A 143 -3.58 17.63 -12.22
CA GLU A 143 -2.58 18.70 -12.13
C GLU A 143 -1.20 18.17 -11.70
N LYS A 144 -1.07 16.85 -11.47
CA LYS A 144 0.14 16.21 -10.97
C LYS A 144 0.54 15.04 -11.86
N PHE A 145 1.82 14.72 -11.85
CA PHE A 145 2.31 13.48 -12.43
C PHE A 145 2.42 12.38 -11.35
N HIS A 146 2.33 11.14 -11.77
CA HIS A 146 2.59 10.00 -10.91
C HIS A 146 4.09 9.64 -10.93
N PRO A 147 4.82 9.67 -9.78
CA PRO A 147 6.24 9.30 -9.70
C PRO A 147 6.40 7.76 -9.76
N TYR A 148 6.12 7.21 -10.95
CA TYR A 148 6.10 5.78 -11.22
C TYR A 148 7.44 5.11 -10.91
N ILE A 149 7.40 4.03 -10.11
CA ILE A 149 8.58 3.26 -9.63
C ILE A 149 9.59 4.14 -8.88
N THR A 150 9.08 5.01 -7.99
CA THR A 150 9.88 5.82 -7.07
C THR A 150 9.63 5.39 -5.62
N ALA A 151 10.62 4.77 -5.00
CA ALA A 151 10.48 4.05 -3.73
C ALA A 151 9.98 4.91 -2.56
N GLU A 152 10.47 6.14 -2.45
CA GLU A 152 10.11 7.06 -1.36
C GLU A 152 8.65 7.47 -1.45
N SER A 153 8.15 7.79 -2.66
CA SER A 153 6.76 8.17 -2.91
C SER A 153 5.78 7.07 -2.48
N TYR A 154 6.02 5.80 -2.85
CA TYR A 154 5.16 4.69 -2.41
C TYR A 154 5.20 4.49 -0.90
N SER A 155 6.40 4.58 -0.29
CA SER A 155 6.53 4.44 1.15
C SER A 155 5.69 5.48 1.90
N HIS A 156 5.77 6.75 1.51
CA HIS A 156 5.01 7.84 2.11
C HIS A 156 3.50 7.66 1.91
N ALA A 157 3.06 7.37 0.68
CA ALA A 157 1.65 7.16 0.37
C ALA A 157 1.02 6.05 1.25
N ILE A 158 1.70 4.90 1.38
CA ILE A 158 1.19 3.73 2.10
C ILE A 158 1.20 3.96 3.61
N VAL A 159 2.31 4.46 4.18
CA VAL A 159 2.43 4.74 5.61
C VAL A 159 1.38 5.76 6.07
N ASN A 160 1.25 6.86 5.32
CA ASN A 160 0.33 7.93 5.68
C ASN A 160 -1.14 7.52 5.51
N MET A 161 -1.45 6.63 4.57
CA MET A 161 -2.79 6.04 4.49
C MET A 161 -3.13 5.21 5.73
N VAL A 162 -2.19 4.40 6.24
CA VAL A 162 -2.42 3.64 7.48
C VAL A 162 -2.70 4.57 8.66
N ARG A 163 -1.96 5.69 8.78
CA ARG A 163 -2.22 6.72 9.80
C ARG A 163 -3.61 7.33 9.67
N ALA A 164 -3.98 7.74 8.45
CA ALA A 164 -5.29 8.34 8.18
C ALA A 164 -6.45 7.37 8.47
N VAL A 165 -6.28 6.08 8.23
CA VAL A 165 -7.31 5.07 8.55
C VAL A 165 -7.44 4.84 10.04
N LYS A 166 -6.36 4.96 10.81
CA LYS A 166 -6.45 5.01 12.28
C LYS A 166 -7.26 6.22 12.75
N GLU A 167 -7.04 7.41 12.18
CA GLU A 167 -7.90 8.58 12.47
C GLU A 167 -9.37 8.35 12.04
N LEU A 168 -9.61 7.72 10.89
CA LEU A 168 -10.96 7.39 10.41
C LEU A 168 -11.72 6.54 11.42
N SER A 169 -11.06 5.59 12.10
CA SER A 169 -11.71 4.75 13.10
C SER A 169 -12.25 5.56 14.29
N TYR A 170 -11.60 6.65 14.67
CA TYR A 170 -12.10 7.59 15.68
C TYR A 170 -13.26 8.43 15.19
N GLU A 171 -13.16 8.96 13.97
CA GLU A 171 -14.23 9.78 13.39
C GLU A 171 -15.53 8.96 13.24
N LEU A 172 -15.43 7.68 12.93
CA LEU A 172 -16.58 6.80 12.71
C LEU A 172 -17.08 6.07 13.96
N GLN A 173 -16.52 6.30 15.16
CA GLN A 173 -16.87 5.58 16.39
C GLN A 173 -18.38 5.49 16.70
N LEU A 174 -19.17 6.47 16.31
CA LEU A 174 -20.59 6.54 16.62
C LEU A 174 -21.48 6.16 15.44
N ASP A 175 -21.00 6.34 14.21
CA ASP A 175 -21.83 6.24 13.01
C ASP A 175 -21.61 4.90 12.29
N ASP A 176 -20.37 4.43 12.18
CA ASP A 176 -20.00 3.18 11.49
C ASP A 176 -18.70 2.62 12.09
N PRO A 177 -18.71 2.15 13.35
CA PRO A 177 -17.51 1.81 14.10
C PRO A 177 -16.80 0.58 13.55
N PHE A 178 -15.48 0.67 13.49
CA PHE A 178 -14.58 -0.45 13.25
C PHE A 178 -13.33 -0.33 14.14
N GLN A 179 -12.63 -1.44 14.35
CA GLN A 179 -11.42 -1.48 15.19
C GLN A 179 -10.33 -2.29 14.51
N PHE A 180 -9.09 -1.81 14.56
CA PHE A 180 -7.90 -2.54 14.12
C PHE A 180 -7.15 -3.17 15.31
N ASN A 181 -6.39 -4.25 15.06
CA ASN A 181 -5.74 -5.06 16.10
C ASN A 181 -4.20 -5.01 16.06
N ASP A 182 -3.63 -3.92 15.60
CA ASP A 182 -2.18 -3.70 15.44
C ASP A 182 -1.46 -4.62 14.44
N GLN A 183 -2.11 -5.60 13.81
CA GLN A 183 -1.54 -6.38 12.72
C GLN A 183 -1.55 -5.57 11.41
N LEU A 184 -0.41 -5.52 10.73
CA LEU A 184 -0.25 -4.87 9.42
C LEU A 184 0.31 -5.87 8.40
N HIS A 185 -0.44 -6.10 7.34
CA HIS A 185 -0.05 -6.92 6.21
C HIS A 185 0.12 -6.07 4.95
N LEU A 186 1.13 -6.38 4.15
CA LEU A 186 1.40 -5.72 2.86
C LEU A 186 1.32 -6.75 1.75
N LEU A 187 0.62 -6.44 0.66
CA LEU A 187 0.38 -7.33 -0.47
C LEU A 187 0.32 -6.54 -1.77
N GLY A 188 1.05 -6.94 -2.80
CA GLY A 188 0.95 -6.33 -4.13
C GLY A 188 1.68 -7.11 -5.20
N TYR A 189 1.25 -6.90 -6.46
CA TYR A 189 1.77 -7.58 -7.64
C TYR A 189 2.30 -6.56 -8.66
N SER A 190 3.39 -6.90 -9.38
CA SER A 190 3.97 -6.04 -10.42
C SER A 190 4.48 -4.71 -9.84
N GLU A 191 4.02 -3.54 -10.30
CA GLU A 191 4.23 -2.26 -9.65
C GLU A 191 3.85 -2.32 -8.17
N GLY A 192 2.68 -2.92 -7.86
CA GLY A 192 2.25 -3.13 -6.48
C GLY A 192 3.23 -4.01 -5.68
N GLY A 193 3.90 -4.97 -6.31
CA GLY A 193 4.96 -5.75 -5.69
C GLY A 193 6.18 -4.89 -5.34
N TYR A 194 6.56 -3.99 -6.24
CA TYR A 194 7.61 -3.00 -5.96
C TYR A 194 7.19 -2.05 -4.84
N ALA A 195 5.99 -1.48 -4.90
CA ALA A 195 5.45 -0.58 -3.89
C ALA A 195 5.35 -1.25 -2.51
N THR A 196 4.98 -2.54 -2.47
CA THR A 196 4.97 -3.37 -1.24
C THR A 196 6.36 -3.45 -0.60
N LEU A 197 7.39 -3.75 -1.38
CA LEU A 197 8.75 -3.84 -0.85
C LEU A 197 9.31 -2.47 -0.46
N ALA A 198 8.98 -1.42 -1.21
CA ALA A 198 9.35 -0.04 -0.90
C ALA A 198 8.71 0.44 0.42
N ALA A 199 7.42 0.16 0.62
CA ALA A 199 6.72 0.45 1.87
C ALA A 199 7.31 -0.32 3.05
N GLN A 200 7.58 -1.62 2.89
CA GLN A 200 8.24 -2.41 3.93
C GLN A 200 9.60 -1.83 4.30
N ARG A 201 10.43 -1.48 3.30
CA ARG A 201 11.74 -0.83 3.52
C ARG A 201 11.59 0.48 4.31
N GLY A 202 10.64 1.32 3.90
CA GLY A 202 10.39 2.60 4.57
C GLY A 202 9.92 2.42 6.01
N ILE A 203 8.99 1.50 6.27
CA ILE A 203 8.49 1.20 7.61
C ILE A 203 9.63 0.68 8.51
N GLU A 204 10.37 -0.31 8.05
CA GLU A 204 11.43 -0.93 8.88
C GLU A 204 12.62 -0.02 9.14
N LEU A 205 12.92 0.93 8.24
CA LEU A 205 14.03 1.86 8.42
C LEU A 205 13.66 3.15 9.15
N ASN A 206 12.43 3.66 8.94
CA ASN A 206 12.08 5.01 9.37
C ASN A 206 10.89 5.08 10.33
N TYR A 207 10.03 4.04 10.39
CA TYR A 207 8.78 4.05 11.15
C TYR A 207 8.60 2.80 12.02
N ASN A 208 9.69 2.09 12.36
CA ASN A 208 9.67 0.87 13.16
C ASN A 208 9.25 1.09 14.64
N ASP A 209 9.27 2.33 15.11
CA ASP A 209 8.74 2.71 16.42
C ASP A 209 7.21 2.86 16.42
N GLU A 210 6.61 3.01 15.22
CA GLU A 210 5.17 3.24 15.03
C GLU A 210 4.44 2.00 14.51
N PHE A 211 5.07 1.25 13.59
CA PHE A 211 4.46 0.11 12.92
C PHE A 211 5.30 -1.16 13.02
N THR A 212 4.61 -2.27 13.22
CA THR A 212 5.20 -3.60 13.08
C THR A 212 4.49 -4.33 11.94
N ILE A 213 5.27 -4.74 10.93
CA ILE A 213 4.72 -5.51 9.82
C ILE A 213 4.57 -6.96 10.24
N THR A 214 3.35 -7.49 10.16
CA THR A 214 3.04 -8.90 10.46
C THR A 214 3.53 -9.80 9.34
N THR A 215 3.21 -9.47 8.08
CA THR A 215 3.74 -10.14 6.87
C THR A 215 3.79 -9.17 5.70
N SER A 216 4.73 -9.41 4.79
CA SER A 216 4.85 -8.71 3.51
C SER A 216 4.96 -9.72 2.37
N CYS A 217 4.14 -9.55 1.34
CA CYS A 217 4.11 -10.39 0.15
C CYS A 217 4.34 -9.53 -1.12
N PRO A 218 5.59 -9.08 -1.38
CA PRO A 218 5.93 -8.43 -2.63
C PRO A 218 6.01 -9.46 -3.76
N MET A 219 5.24 -9.27 -4.85
CA MET A 219 5.13 -10.25 -5.92
C MET A 219 5.45 -9.65 -7.28
N ALA A 220 6.33 -10.31 -8.02
CA ALA A 220 6.70 -10.01 -9.41
C ALA A 220 7.05 -8.54 -9.68
N GLY A 221 7.67 -7.86 -8.73
CA GLY A 221 8.08 -6.46 -8.83
C GLY A 221 9.49 -6.27 -9.40
N PRO A 222 9.78 -5.11 -10.03
CA PRO A 222 11.11 -4.77 -10.55
C PRO A 222 12.02 -4.22 -9.43
N TYR A 223 12.42 -5.03 -8.47
CA TYR A 223 13.14 -4.61 -7.26
C TYR A 223 14.58 -4.15 -7.51
N ASP A 224 15.25 -4.74 -8.51
CA ASP A 224 16.61 -4.41 -8.92
C ASP A 224 16.61 -3.62 -10.24
N LEU A 225 16.17 -2.36 -10.13
CA LEU A 225 16.01 -1.47 -11.29
C LEU A 225 17.35 -1.15 -11.96
N GLY A 226 18.36 -0.80 -11.16
CA GLY A 226 19.67 -0.39 -11.66
C GLY A 226 20.54 -1.54 -12.16
N GLY A 227 20.23 -2.78 -11.77
CA GLY A 227 20.92 -4.00 -12.19
C GLY A 227 20.08 -4.81 -13.17
N THR A 228 19.30 -5.76 -12.66
CA THR A 228 18.56 -6.76 -13.45
C THR A 228 17.67 -6.12 -14.53
N MET A 229 16.93 -5.05 -14.22
CA MET A 229 16.05 -4.42 -15.22
C MET A 229 16.83 -3.72 -16.32
N VAL A 230 17.90 -3.01 -16.00
CA VAL A 230 18.76 -2.36 -17.01
C VAL A 230 19.39 -3.41 -17.92
N ASP A 231 19.98 -4.48 -17.35
CA ASP A 231 20.59 -5.55 -18.13
C ASP A 231 19.58 -6.24 -19.04
N TYR A 232 18.35 -6.47 -18.55
CA TYR A 232 17.26 -7.02 -19.33
C TYR A 232 16.92 -6.14 -20.53
N PHE A 233 16.64 -4.83 -20.34
CA PHE A 233 16.27 -3.93 -21.43
C PHE A 233 17.38 -3.72 -22.46
N LEU A 234 18.64 -3.74 -22.05
CA LEU A 234 19.78 -3.67 -22.96
C LEU A 234 19.99 -4.97 -23.78
N SER A 235 19.43 -6.09 -23.34
CA SER A 235 19.61 -7.41 -23.97
C SER A 235 18.51 -7.79 -24.96
N ILE A 236 17.29 -7.22 -24.83
CA ILE A 236 16.13 -7.64 -25.60
C ILE A 236 15.92 -6.77 -26.86
N PRO A 237 15.50 -7.37 -27.99
CA PRO A 237 15.19 -6.61 -29.22
C PRO A 237 13.78 -6.01 -29.22
N SER A 238 12.87 -6.54 -28.41
CA SER A 238 11.48 -6.09 -28.30
C SER A 238 10.93 -6.38 -26.89
N TYR A 239 9.90 -5.62 -26.50
CA TYR A 239 9.29 -5.75 -25.19
C TYR A 239 7.76 -5.75 -25.31
N PRO A 240 7.03 -6.66 -24.61
CA PRO A 240 5.58 -6.82 -24.82
C PRO A 240 4.73 -5.60 -24.46
N LYS A 241 5.22 -4.79 -23.52
CA LYS A 241 4.57 -3.58 -23.01
C LYS A 241 5.53 -2.39 -23.02
N PRO A 242 5.88 -1.89 -24.22
CA PRO A 242 6.96 -0.91 -24.37
C PRO A 242 6.71 0.41 -23.66
N PHE A 243 5.46 0.76 -23.26
CA PHE A 243 5.16 2.00 -22.57
C PHE A 243 5.74 2.06 -21.14
N TYR A 244 6.02 0.95 -20.48
CA TYR A 244 6.56 0.96 -19.12
C TYR A 244 7.92 1.66 -19.01
N VAL A 245 8.79 1.47 -20.01
CA VAL A 245 10.12 2.11 -19.99
C VAL A 245 10.03 3.63 -20.06
N PRO A 246 9.39 4.25 -21.07
CA PRO A 246 9.22 5.71 -21.10
C PRO A 246 8.41 6.22 -19.90
N PHE A 247 7.51 5.45 -19.30
CA PHE A 247 6.80 5.87 -18.11
C PHE A 247 7.77 6.06 -16.94
N VAL A 248 8.63 5.07 -16.63
CA VAL A 248 9.69 5.21 -15.61
C VAL A 248 10.61 6.36 -15.93
N LEU A 249 11.12 6.46 -17.18
CA LEU A 249 12.09 7.49 -17.54
C LEU A 249 11.50 8.91 -17.44
N THR A 250 10.25 9.09 -17.87
CA THR A 250 9.53 10.37 -17.76
C THR A 250 9.27 10.73 -16.30
N SER A 251 8.78 9.78 -15.50
CA SER A 251 8.54 9.98 -14.07
C SER A 251 9.81 10.36 -13.31
N HIS A 252 10.93 9.67 -13.58
CA HIS A 252 12.21 9.99 -12.94
C HIS A 252 12.76 11.36 -13.38
N LEU A 253 12.56 11.75 -14.64
CA LEU A 253 12.93 13.12 -15.08
C LEU A 253 12.15 14.17 -14.29
N TRP A 254 10.84 14.04 -14.18
CA TRP A 254 10.01 14.98 -13.44
C TRP A 254 10.34 14.97 -11.94
N TYR A 255 10.44 13.79 -11.34
CA TYR A 255 10.68 13.66 -9.91
C TYR A 255 12.03 14.25 -9.47
N TYR A 256 13.10 14.01 -10.25
CA TYR A 256 14.45 14.43 -9.86
C TYR A 256 14.91 15.75 -10.46
N GLN A 257 14.33 16.20 -11.56
CA GLN A 257 14.75 17.42 -12.25
C GLN A 257 13.63 18.49 -12.36
N GLY A 258 12.40 18.14 -11.94
CA GLY A 258 11.23 19.01 -12.02
C GLY A 258 10.55 19.00 -13.38
N GLU A 259 9.33 19.52 -13.44
CA GLU A 259 8.47 19.48 -14.64
C GLU A 259 9.02 20.30 -15.82
N ASP A 260 9.88 21.30 -15.58
CA ASP A 260 10.52 22.14 -16.61
C ASP A 260 11.73 21.48 -17.29
N VAL A 261 12.01 20.19 -17.02
CA VAL A 261 13.14 19.45 -17.58
C VAL A 261 13.09 19.37 -19.10
N ASP A 262 14.26 19.53 -19.76
CA ASP A 262 14.38 19.46 -21.20
C ASP A 262 14.49 18.02 -21.72
N PHE A 263 13.37 17.43 -22.14
CA PHE A 263 13.28 16.09 -22.71
C PHE A 263 14.16 15.91 -23.97
N SER A 264 14.44 16.98 -24.70
CA SER A 264 15.27 16.91 -25.93
C SER A 264 16.73 16.55 -25.66
N LEU A 265 17.16 16.56 -24.40
CA LEU A 265 18.50 16.10 -24.01
C LEU A 265 18.61 14.56 -24.04
N TYR A 266 17.50 13.84 -23.94
CA TYR A 266 17.46 12.38 -23.81
C TYR A 266 16.74 11.70 -24.97
N PHE A 267 15.64 12.30 -25.46
CA PHE A 267 14.73 11.64 -26.39
C PHE A 267 14.83 12.23 -27.81
N LYS A 268 14.55 11.40 -28.80
CA LYS A 268 14.39 11.86 -30.20
C LYS A 268 13.28 12.91 -30.26
N PRO A 269 13.35 13.87 -31.19
CA PRO A 269 12.47 15.06 -31.20
C PRO A 269 10.97 14.74 -31.07
N PHE A 270 10.48 13.75 -31.82
CA PHE A 270 9.07 13.34 -31.73
C PHE A 270 8.68 12.91 -30.29
N TRP A 271 9.54 12.12 -29.64
CA TRP A 271 9.29 11.63 -28.31
C TRP A 271 9.48 12.70 -27.24
N ALA A 272 10.46 13.56 -27.38
CA ALA A 272 10.66 14.70 -26.48
C ALA A 272 9.42 15.60 -26.42
N ASP A 273 8.77 15.83 -27.58
CA ASP A 273 7.56 16.65 -27.67
C ASP A 273 6.28 15.91 -27.20
N THR A 274 6.26 14.57 -27.25
CA THR A 274 5.03 13.77 -27.09
C THR A 274 4.91 13.12 -25.71
N LEU A 275 6.01 12.62 -25.12
CA LEU A 275 6.00 11.89 -23.85
C LEU A 275 5.30 12.63 -22.71
N PRO A 276 5.52 13.95 -22.50
CA PRO A 276 4.85 14.67 -21.44
C PRO A 276 3.32 14.58 -21.49
N SER A 277 2.75 14.61 -22.69
CA SER A 277 1.30 14.50 -22.88
C SER A 277 0.76 13.08 -22.86
N LEU A 278 1.60 12.06 -22.99
CA LEU A 278 1.17 10.66 -22.89
C LEU A 278 1.06 10.17 -21.45
N PHE A 279 1.80 10.81 -20.54
CA PHE A 279 1.83 10.45 -19.12
C PHE A 279 1.25 11.55 -18.22
N ASP A 280 0.28 12.31 -18.74
CA ASP A 280 -0.45 13.37 -18.05
C ASP A 280 -1.73 12.89 -17.33
N GLY A 281 -1.87 11.57 -17.12
CA GLY A 281 -3.03 10.96 -16.47
C GLY A 281 -4.27 10.80 -17.34
N THR A 282 -4.26 11.25 -18.62
CA THR A 282 -5.46 11.20 -19.49
C THR A 282 -5.53 9.96 -20.39
N HIS A 283 -4.43 9.23 -20.56
CA HIS A 283 -4.31 8.10 -21.49
C HIS A 283 -4.31 6.75 -20.75
N TYR A 284 -4.80 5.71 -21.44
CA TYR A 284 -4.64 4.34 -20.97
C TYR A 284 -3.36 3.71 -21.54
N GLY A 285 -2.73 2.79 -20.81
CA GLY A 285 -1.48 2.17 -21.20
C GLY A 285 -1.51 1.49 -22.57
N ASN A 286 -2.65 0.88 -22.98
CA ASN A 286 -2.82 0.28 -24.29
C ASN A 286 -2.86 1.29 -25.45
N GLU A 287 -3.28 2.53 -25.21
CA GLU A 287 -3.26 3.61 -26.18
C GLU A 287 -1.83 4.09 -26.41
N ILE A 288 -1.05 4.17 -25.32
CA ILE A 288 0.37 4.54 -25.37
C ILE A 288 1.17 3.44 -26.04
N ASP A 289 0.96 2.15 -25.68
CA ASP A 289 1.61 0.99 -26.33
C ASP A 289 1.46 1.02 -27.86
N ALA A 290 0.28 1.39 -28.36
CA ALA A 290 0.01 1.44 -29.78
C ALA A 290 0.89 2.48 -30.56
N LEU A 291 1.49 3.41 -29.85
CA LEU A 291 2.39 4.45 -30.40
C LEU A 291 3.86 4.05 -30.28
N MET A 292 4.20 3.17 -29.30
CA MET A 292 5.58 2.84 -28.96
C MET A 292 6.27 1.96 -30.00
N PRO A 293 7.61 2.09 -30.17
CA PRO A 293 8.40 1.14 -30.92
C PRO A 293 8.47 -0.22 -30.18
N GLU A 294 8.74 -1.31 -30.93
CA GLU A 294 8.89 -2.65 -30.33
C GLU A 294 10.02 -2.71 -29.28
N ASN A 295 11.14 -2.01 -29.54
CA ASN A 295 12.17 -1.80 -28.54
C ASN A 295 11.95 -0.42 -27.90
N PRO A 296 11.59 -0.35 -26.61
CA PRO A 296 11.30 0.93 -25.96
C PRO A 296 12.51 1.87 -25.86
N LEU A 297 13.74 1.36 -25.92
CA LEU A 297 14.95 2.18 -25.93
C LEU A 297 15.17 2.94 -27.26
N ASP A 298 14.47 2.54 -28.33
CA ASP A 298 14.53 3.24 -29.62
C ASP A 298 13.98 4.67 -29.58
N ILE A 299 13.34 5.07 -28.51
CA ILE A 299 12.89 6.47 -28.29
C ILE A 299 14.04 7.42 -27.93
N LEU A 300 15.14 6.89 -27.38
CA LEU A 300 16.29 7.67 -26.95
C LEU A 300 17.11 8.18 -28.12
N LEU A 301 17.77 9.33 -27.93
CA LEU A 301 18.82 9.78 -28.82
C LEU A 301 19.95 8.74 -28.86
N PRO A 302 20.60 8.51 -30.04
CA PRO A 302 21.71 7.55 -30.12
C PRO A 302 22.84 7.84 -29.13
N GLU A 303 23.19 9.08 -28.92
CA GLU A 303 24.18 9.54 -27.93
C GLU A 303 23.72 9.31 -26.48
N ALA A 304 22.44 9.53 -26.17
CA ALA A 304 21.89 9.29 -24.85
C ALA A 304 21.83 7.77 -24.56
N LEU A 305 21.49 6.94 -25.56
CA LEU A 305 21.50 5.49 -25.42
C LEU A 305 22.91 4.93 -25.24
N ASP A 306 23.90 5.46 -26.00
CA ASP A 306 25.30 5.06 -25.83
C ASP A 306 25.83 5.44 -24.45
N ASP A 307 25.53 6.63 -23.97
CA ASP A 307 25.90 7.08 -22.61
C ASP A 307 25.18 6.28 -21.54
N PHE A 308 23.87 6.04 -21.65
CA PHE A 308 23.11 5.16 -20.73
C PHE A 308 23.73 3.76 -20.67
N THR A 309 24.19 3.21 -21.80
CA THR A 309 24.77 1.87 -21.87
C THR A 309 26.14 1.77 -21.22
N ASN A 310 26.99 2.82 -21.38
CA ASN A 310 28.41 2.71 -21.07
C ASN A 310 28.87 3.59 -19.88
N ASN A 311 27.99 4.47 -19.36
CA ASN A 311 28.34 5.42 -18.30
C ASN A 311 27.41 5.22 -17.08
N GLU A 312 27.98 4.71 -15.99
CA GLU A 312 27.25 4.51 -14.73
C GLU A 312 26.79 5.83 -14.08
N ASP A 313 27.42 6.96 -14.43
CA ASP A 313 27.01 8.29 -13.96
C ASP A 313 25.92 8.94 -14.83
N HIS A 314 25.41 8.23 -15.85
CA HIS A 314 24.27 8.73 -16.64
C HIS A 314 23.04 8.90 -15.76
N PHE A 315 22.29 10.00 -15.94
CA PHE A 315 21.15 10.36 -15.09
C PHE A 315 20.20 9.17 -14.82
N PHE A 316 19.76 8.46 -15.86
CA PHE A 316 18.85 7.33 -15.70
C PHE A 316 19.51 6.14 -14.97
N ARG A 317 20.83 5.92 -15.14
CA ARG A 317 21.54 4.87 -14.37
C ARG A 317 21.54 5.20 -12.89
N VAL A 318 21.80 6.45 -12.54
CA VAL A 318 21.81 6.93 -11.15
C VAL A 318 20.40 6.85 -10.55
N SER A 319 19.38 7.41 -11.21
CA SER A 319 18.02 7.44 -10.68
C SER A 319 17.41 6.04 -10.55
N LEU A 320 17.67 5.10 -11.47
CA LEU A 320 17.26 3.70 -11.34
C LEU A 320 18.00 3.01 -10.20
N GLY A 321 19.30 3.30 -10.02
CA GLY A 321 20.09 2.79 -8.91
C GLY A 321 19.57 3.24 -7.54
N GLU A 322 19.19 4.51 -7.39
CA GLU A 322 18.61 5.08 -6.17
C GLU A 322 17.24 4.44 -5.80
N ASN A 323 16.51 3.94 -6.80
CA ASN A 323 15.23 3.26 -6.63
C ASN A 323 15.36 1.71 -6.62
N THR A 324 16.58 1.18 -6.60
CA THR A 324 16.84 -0.24 -6.36
C THR A 324 16.65 -0.58 -4.88
N LEU A 325 15.88 -1.64 -4.57
CA LEU A 325 15.45 -1.96 -3.20
C LEU A 325 16.32 -3.02 -2.51
N LEU A 326 17.63 -3.08 -2.79
CA LEU A 326 18.55 -4.12 -2.30
C LEU A 326 19.49 -3.67 -1.18
N ASP A 327 19.46 -2.41 -0.77
CA ASP A 327 20.43 -1.76 0.12
C ASP A 327 20.12 -1.90 1.63
N TRP A 328 19.20 -2.78 2.01
CA TRP A 328 18.75 -3.01 3.36
C TRP A 328 18.54 -4.51 3.65
N THR A 329 17.99 -4.87 4.80
CA THR A 329 17.73 -6.26 5.17
C THR A 329 16.39 -6.36 5.88
N PRO A 330 15.37 -6.99 5.29
CA PRO A 330 14.05 -7.12 5.89
C PRO A 330 14.12 -7.93 7.20
N GLN A 331 13.37 -7.48 8.20
CA GLN A 331 13.26 -8.12 9.51
C GLN A 331 11.94 -8.86 9.67
N SER A 332 10.87 -8.32 9.06
CA SER A 332 9.54 -8.93 9.09
C SER A 332 9.43 -10.13 8.15
N PRO A 333 8.49 -11.06 8.40
CA PRO A 333 8.22 -12.17 7.49
C PRO A 333 7.91 -11.69 6.08
N THR A 334 8.75 -12.07 5.10
CA THR A 334 8.70 -11.59 3.72
C THR A 334 8.66 -12.76 2.74
N TYR A 335 7.66 -12.78 1.87
CA TYR A 335 7.36 -13.88 0.95
C TYR A 335 7.28 -13.38 -0.48
N PHE A 336 8.30 -13.70 -1.28
CA PHE A 336 8.32 -13.40 -2.70
C PHE A 336 7.65 -14.51 -3.52
N PHE A 337 6.86 -14.09 -4.51
CA PHE A 337 6.25 -14.98 -5.49
C PHE A 337 6.48 -14.43 -6.90
N HIS A 338 6.92 -15.28 -7.84
CA HIS A 338 7.21 -14.86 -9.21
C HIS A 338 7.04 -16.01 -10.19
N GLY A 339 6.59 -15.73 -11.41
CA GLY A 339 6.52 -16.69 -12.50
C GLY A 339 7.83 -16.75 -13.30
N MET A 340 8.38 -17.93 -13.56
CA MET A 340 9.58 -18.08 -14.40
C MET A 340 9.33 -17.77 -15.88
N GLY A 341 8.07 -17.71 -16.31
CA GLY A 341 7.67 -17.31 -17.66
C GLY A 341 7.33 -15.83 -17.80
N ASP A 342 7.56 -15.02 -16.76
CA ASP A 342 7.24 -13.61 -16.75
C ASP A 342 8.02 -12.86 -17.86
N ASP A 343 7.28 -12.26 -18.78
CA ASP A 343 7.79 -11.57 -19.97
C ASP A 343 7.84 -10.06 -19.83
N ILE A 344 7.39 -9.53 -18.67
CA ILE A 344 7.40 -8.10 -18.33
C ILE A 344 8.50 -7.81 -17.30
N VAL A 345 8.45 -8.48 -16.15
CA VAL A 345 9.45 -8.36 -15.09
C VAL A 345 10.19 -9.69 -15.00
N PRO A 346 11.44 -9.79 -15.45
CA PRO A 346 12.18 -11.06 -15.38
C PRO A 346 12.29 -11.53 -13.94
N TYR A 347 12.01 -12.81 -13.68
CA TYR A 347 11.97 -13.39 -12.33
C TYR A 347 13.32 -13.29 -11.59
N GLU A 348 14.39 -13.03 -12.31
CA GLU A 348 15.71 -12.76 -11.77
C GLU A 348 15.70 -11.54 -10.83
N ASN A 349 14.76 -10.58 -10.99
CA ASN A 349 14.55 -9.51 -10.02
C ASN A 349 14.26 -10.05 -8.61
N ALA A 350 13.32 -10.98 -8.50
CA ALA A 350 12.99 -11.62 -7.22
C ALA A 350 14.13 -12.52 -6.73
N GLN A 351 14.81 -13.24 -7.64
CA GLN A 351 15.91 -14.13 -7.28
C GLN A 351 17.11 -13.34 -6.71
N VAL A 352 17.56 -12.29 -7.40
CA VAL A 352 18.70 -11.45 -6.95
C VAL A 352 18.36 -10.76 -5.62
N THR A 353 17.14 -10.26 -5.47
CA THR A 353 16.66 -9.62 -4.23
C THR A 353 16.66 -10.61 -3.08
N TYR A 354 16.09 -11.80 -3.28
CA TYR A 354 16.07 -12.87 -2.28
C TYR A 354 17.50 -13.28 -1.86
N ASP A 355 18.37 -13.55 -2.85
CA ASP A 355 19.74 -13.97 -2.60
C ASP A 355 20.54 -12.91 -1.82
N THR A 356 20.35 -11.63 -2.16
CA THR A 356 20.95 -10.48 -1.46
C THR A 356 20.48 -10.41 -0.01
N PHE A 357 19.20 -10.52 0.23
CA PHE A 357 18.63 -10.46 1.59
C PHE A 357 19.05 -11.66 2.45
N VAL A 358 19.09 -12.85 1.86
CA VAL A 358 19.63 -14.05 2.55
C VAL A 358 21.10 -13.86 2.90
N ALA A 359 21.92 -13.33 1.98
CA ALA A 359 23.33 -13.07 2.23
C ALA A 359 23.54 -12.00 3.33
N ASN A 360 22.62 -11.03 3.43
CA ASN A 360 22.63 -10.01 4.47
C ASN A 360 22.06 -10.49 5.81
N GLY A 361 21.52 -11.72 5.87
CA GLY A 361 21.02 -12.33 7.11
C GLY A 361 19.58 -12.04 7.45
N ALA A 362 18.70 -11.81 6.47
CA ALA A 362 17.25 -11.67 6.69
C ALA A 362 16.70 -12.92 7.43
N PRO A 363 15.98 -12.76 8.55
CA PRO A 363 15.63 -13.88 9.43
C PRO A 363 14.48 -14.73 8.87
N ASN A 364 13.50 -14.10 8.19
CA ASN A 364 12.23 -14.71 7.78
C ASN A 364 11.91 -14.33 6.34
N ILE A 365 12.60 -14.96 5.38
CA ILE A 365 12.41 -14.64 3.96
C ILE A 365 12.25 -15.92 3.15
N SER A 366 11.37 -15.90 2.16
CA SER A 366 11.21 -17.00 1.20
C SER A 366 10.94 -16.49 -0.20
N LEU A 367 11.31 -17.31 -1.19
CA LEU A 367 11.00 -17.10 -2.60
C LEU A 367 10.36 -18.37 -3.18
N THR A 368 9.20 -18.19 -3.80
CA THR A 368 8.54 -19.25 -4.57
C THR A 368 8.50 -18.84 -6.04
N LEU A 369 9.15 -19.64 -6.90
CA LEU A 369 9.11 -19.48 -8.34
C LEU A 369 8.12 -20.47 -8.95
N PHE A 370 7.17 -19.94 -9.71
CA PHE A 370 6.19 -20.76 -10.43
C PHE A 370 6.69 -21.13 -11.83
N SER A 371 6.28 -22.32 -12.32
CA SER A 371 6.69 -22.82 -13.63
C SER A 371 6.32 -21.85 -14.75
N GLU A 372 7.19 -21.75 -15.76
CA GLU A 372 6.96 -21.00 -17.02
C GLU A 372 5.70 -21.48 -17.78
N GLU A 373 5.25 -22.71 -17.53
CA GLU A 373 4.03 -23.25 -18.13
C GLU A 373 2.75 -22.52 -17.70
N LEU A 374 2.79 -21.72 -16.62
CA LEU A 374 1.66 -20.90 -16.17
C LEU A 374 1.47 -19.64 -17.02
N GLY A 375 2.39 -19.35 -17.94
CA GLY A 375 2.31 -18.22 -18.85
C GLY A 375 3.18 -17.03 -18.44
N GLY A 376 2.90 -15.87 -19.05
CA GLY A 376 3.60 -14.62 -18.82
C GLY A 376 3.13 -13.90 -17.56
N HIS A 377 3.50 -12.61 -17.47
CA HIS A 377 3.26 -11.76 -16.32
C HIS A 377 1.77 -11.71 -15.89
N ALA A 378 0.87 -11.49 -16.85
CA ALA A 378 -0.55 -11.36 -16.56
C ALA A 378 -1.21 -12.71 -16.20
N GLU A 379 -0.79 -13.79 -16.86
CA GLU A 379 -1.38 -15.13 -16.67
C GLU A 379 -0.99 -15.74 -15.31
N VAL A 380 0.22 -15.46 -14.81
CA VAL A 380 0.69 -16.00 -13.52
C VAL A 380 0.20 -15.18 -12.32
N ALA A 381 -0.25 -13.94 -12.52
CA ALA A 381 -0.67 -13.02 -11.46
C ALA A 381 -1.72 -13.63 -10.50
N PRO A 382 -2.80 -14.31 -10.96
CA PRO A 382 -3.77 -14.91 -10.03
C PRO A 382 -3.15 -15.99 -9.13
N THR A 383 -2.15 -16.71 -9.64
CA THR A 383 -1.44 -17.74 -8.86
C THR A 383 -0.57 -17.11 -7.78
N CYS A 384 0.18 -16.06 -8.11
CA CYS A 384 0.98 -15.31 -7.15
C CYS A 384 0.10 -14.67 -6.08
N LEU A 385 -0.97 -13.95 -6.47
CA LEU A 385 -1.91 -13.31 -5.57
C LEU A 385 -2.57 -14.31 -4.61
N SER A 386 -3.02 -15.47 -5.13
CA SER A 386 -3.58 -16.53 -4.29
C SER A 386 -2.57 -17.07 -3.30
N ALA A 387 -1.31 -17.27 -3.71
CA ALA A 387 -0.26 -17.75 -2.82
C ALA A 387 0.08 -16.72 -1.72
N GLY A 388 0.23 -15.45 -2.07
CA GLY A 388 0.47 -14.38 -1.12
C GLY A 388 -0.69 -14.19 -0.14
N TYR A 389 -1.92 -14.23 -0.63
CA TYR A 389 -3.11 -14.13 0.22
C TYR A 389 -3.23 -15.30 1.20
N ASN A 390 -2.94 -16.54 0.77
CA ASN A 390 -2.93 -17.69 1.68
C ASN A 390 -1.89 -17.54 2.80
N VAL A 391 -0.71 -16.99 2.50
CA VAL A 391 0.28 -16.68 3.55
C VAL A 391 -0.30 -15.66 4.54
N ILE A 392 -0.93 -14.59 4.06
CA ILE A 392 -1.54 -13.58 4.92
C ILE A 392 -2.62 -14.18 5.81
N LEU A 393 -3.46 -15.08 5.28
CA LEU A 393 -4.47 -15.81 6.08
C LEU A 393 -3.85 -16.67 7.19
N ASP A 394 -2.67 -17.28 6.95
CA ASP A 394 -1.96 -18.06 7.97
C ASP A 394 -1.47 -17.19 9.15
N TYR A 395 -1.30 -15.88 8.95
CA TYR A 395 -0.89 -14.93 9.99
C TYR A 395 -2.04 -14.09 10.54
N GLN A 396 -3.23 -14.17 9.94
CA GLN A 396 -4.38 -13.39 10.36
C GLN A 396 -4.81 -13.77 11.78
N ALA A 397 -4.96 -12.77 12.64
CA ALA A 397 -5.74 -12.89 13.87
C ALA A 397 -6.94 -11.95 13.80
N ILE A 398 -8.11 -12.42 14.19
CA ILE A 398 -9.29 -11.58 14.46
C ILE A 398 -9.41 -11.54 15.98
N SER A 399 -9.29 -10.34 16.55
CA SER A 399 -9.13 -10.16 17.99
C SER A 399 -10.45 -9.80 18.65
N PRO A 400 -11.05 -10.70 19.46
CA PRO A 400 -12.22 -10.34 20.26
C PRO A 400 -11.84 -9.37 21.38
N LYS A 401 -12.81 -8.63 21.92
CA LYS A 401 -12.59 -7.89 23.18
C LYS A 401 -12.10 -8.84 24.27
N GLY A 402 -11.02 -8.46 24.93
CA GLY A 402 -10.33 -9.29 25.92
C GLY A 402 -9.01 -9.91 25.43
N ASP A 403 -8.75 -9.89 24.12
CA ASP A 403 -7.47 -10.26 23.52
C ASP A 403 -6.57 -9.01 23.46
N LEU A 404 -5.65 -8.85 24.40
CA LEU A 404 -4.77 -7.68 24.48
C LEU A 404 -3.45 -7.84 23.70
N ASN A 405 -3.10 -9.06 23.29
CA ASN A 405 -1.85 -9.35 22.59
C ASN A 405 -2.02 -9.58 21.09
N SER A 406 -3.25 -9.45 20.58
CA SER A 406 -3.60 -9.60 19.15
C SER A 406 -3.29 -10.97 18.56
N ASP A 407 -3.39 -12.04 19.37
CA ASP A 407 -3.18 -13.41 18.88
C ASP A 407 -4.48 -14.13 18.47
N GLY A 408 -5.63 -13.47 18.63
CA GLY A 408 -6.96 -13.97 18.29
C GLY A 408 -7.58 -14.85 19.39
N LEU A 409 -6.93 -15.00 20.53
CA LEU A 409 -7.39 -15.85 21.63
C LEU A 409 -7.42 -15.04 22.93
N ILE A 410 -8.40 -15.34 23.79
CA ILE A 410 -8.41 -14.79 25.15
C ILE A 410 -7.78 -15.84 26.08
N THR A 411 -6.59 -15.51 26.61
CA THR A 411 -5.78 -16.43 27.41
C THR A 411 -5.35 -15.82 28.74
N ILE A 412 -4.57 -16.57 29.53
CA ILE A 412 -4.00 -16.06 30.79
C ILE A 412 -2.97 -14.93 30.51
N GLU A 413 -2.42 -14.84 29.30
CA GLU A 413 -1.47 -13.78 28.91
C GLU A 413 -2.20 -12.44 28.86
N ASP A 414 -3.42 -12.40 28.38
CA ASP A 414 -4.27 -11.19 28.32
C ASP A 414 -4.69 -10.74 29.73
N VAL A 415 -5.02 -11.70 30.60
CA VAL A 415 -5.30 -11.40 32.02
C VAL A 415 -4.09 -10.72 32.67
N ASN A 416 -2.88 -11.20 32.38
CA ASN A 416 -1.64 -10.63 32.91
C ASN A 416 -1.39 -9.24 32.32
N ALA A 417 -1.55 -9.06 31.00
CA ALA A 417 -1.38 -7.77 30.33
C ALA A 417 -2.36 -6.71 30.90
N LEU A 418 -3.64 -7.06 31.05
CA LEU A 418 -4.62 -6.16 31.64
C LEU A 418 -4.34 -5.86 33.12
N MET A 419 -3.90 -6.86 33.87
CA MET A 419 -3.49 -6.65 35.28
C MET A 419 -2.29 -5.69 35.38
N GLU A 420 -1.31 -5.82 34.51
CA GLU A 420 -0.16 -4.91 34.45
C GLU A 420 -0.59 -3.48 34.11
N SER A 421 -1.50 -3.29 33.15
CA SER A 421 -2.02 -1.96 32.79
C SER A 421 -2.73 -1.26 33.97
N ILE A 422 -3.49 -2.01 34.76
CA ILE A 422 -4.19 -1.50 35.96
C ILE A 422 -3.21 -1.12 37.08
N LEU A 423 -2.11 -1.87 37.24
CA LEU A 423 -1.19 -1.74 38.37
C LEU A 423 -0.01 -0.77 38.12
N ILE A 424 0.43 -0.63 36.88
CA ILE A 424 1.74 0.00 36.57
C ILE A 424 1.60 1.26 35.68
N GLU A 425 0.40 1.60 35.17
CA GLU A 425 0.20 2.68 34.21
C GLU A 425 1.17 2.59 33.01
N ASN A 426 1.14 1.48 32.28
CA ASN A 426 1.92 1.31 31.05
C ASN A 426 1.27 2.09 29.90
N ASP A 427 2.10 2.59 28.99
CA ASP A 427 1.62 3.13 27.72
C ASP A 427 1.05 1.99 26.88
N LEU A 428 -0.28 1.92 26.79
CA LEU A 428 -1.01 0.94 25.99
C LEU A 428 -1.25 1.49 24.58
N THR A 429 -1.28 0.60 23.58
CA THR A 429 -1.78 0.95 22.26
C THR A 429 -3.29 1.22 22.32
N GLU A 430 -3.82 1.88 21.30
CA GLU A 430 -5.25 2.15 21.17
C GLU A 430 -6.06 0.85 21.13
N PHE A 431 -5.55 -0.15 20.44
CA PHE A 431 -6.14 -1.47 20.41
C PHE A 431 -6.17 -2.10 21.80
N GLN A 432 -5.07 -2.07 22.55
CA GLN A 432 -5.01 -2.62 23.91
C GLN A 432 -5.96 -1.92 24.86
N TRP A 433 -6.14 -0.61 24.71
CA TRP A 433 -7.15 0.15 25.43
C TRP A 433 -8.56 -0.34 25.11
N TRP A 434 -8.90 -0.48 23.83
CA TRP A 434 -10.20 -0.97 23.40
C TRP A 434 -10.43 -2.43 23.83
N ALA A 435 -9.43 -3.28 23.67
CA ALA A 435 -9.53 -4.72 24.02
C ALA A 435 -9.71 -4.94 25.51
N GLY A 436 -9.06 -4.11 26.34
CA GLY A 436 -9.09 -4.23 27.78
C GLY A 436 -10.34 -3.63 28.47
N ASP A 437 -11.08 -2.75 27.81
CA ASP A 437 -12.31 -2.10 28.32
C ASP A 437 -13.54 -2.94 27.94
N LEU A 438 -13.82 -3.99 28.71
CA LEU A 438 -14.90 -4.94 28.41
C LEU A 438 -16.29 -4.36 28.68
N ASP A 439 -16.42 -3.52 29.70
CA ASP A 439 -17.70 -2.92 30.10
C ASP A 439 -17.99 -1.57 29.43
N ALA A 440 -17.05 -1.10 28.57
CA ALA A 440 -17.14 0.12 27.79
C ALA A 440 -17.33 1.40 28.63
N ASP A 441 -16.70 1.47 29.80
CA ASP A 441 -16.73 2.62 30.68
C ASP A 441 -15.55 3.60 30.48
N ASN A 442 -14.68 3.32 29.48
CA ASN A 442 -13.45 4.02 29.15
C ASN A 442 -12.41 4.01 30.30
N SER A 443 -12.36 2.92 31.06
CA SER A 443 -11.32 2.74 32.07
C SER A 443 -10.96 1.26 32.21
N HIS A 444 -9.69 0.95 32.45
CA HIS A 444 -9.30 -0.40 32.85
C HIS A 444 -9.47 -0.59 34.36
N SER A 445 -10.26 -1.54 34.76
CA SER A 445 -10.64 -1.77 36.15
C SER A 445 -10.59 -3.25 36.54
N ILE A 446 -10.84 -3.51 37.81
CA ILE A 446 -11.00 -4.90 38.31
C ILE A 446 -12.19 -5.60 37.66
N PHE A 447 -13.21 -4.89 37.17
CA PHE A 447 -14.37 -5.46 36.53
C PHE A 447 -14.03 -6.03 35.16
N ASP A 448 -13.20 -5.31 34.39
CA ASP A 448 -12.67 -5.77 33.10
C ASP A 448 -11.77 -6.98 33.30
N LEU A 449 -10.86 -6.93 34.30
CA LEU A 449 -9.98 -8.04 34.62
C LEU A 449 -10.77 -9.31 34.98
N LEU A 450 -11.89 -9.18 35.72
CA LEU A 450 -12.77 -10.31 36.00
C LEU A 450 -13.45 -10.81 34.72
N GLY A 451 -13.87 -9.90 33.83
CA GLY A 451 -14.47 -10.26 32.54
C GLY A 451 -13.53 -11.07 31.66
N VAL A 452 -12.26 -10.61 31.46
CA VAL A 452 -11.25 -11.36 30.73
C VAL A 452 -10.95 -12.70 31.37
N SER A 453 -10.82 -12.73 32.73
CA SER A 453 -10.58 -13.97 33.48
C SER A 453 -11.72 -14.98 33.35
N ASP A 454 -12.97 -14.52 33.32
CA ASP A 454 -14.15 -15.39 33.11
C ASP A 454 -14.18 -15.94 31.68
N ALA A 455 -13.75 -15.15 30.68
CA ALA A 455 -13.63 -15.60 29.28
C ALA A 455 -12.58 -16.72 29.12
N VAL A 456 -11.44 -16.62 29.82
CA VAL A 456 -10.40 -17.67 29.85
C VAL A 456 -10.91 -18.97 30.49
N ALA A 457 -11.84 -18.87 31.45
CA ALA A 457 -12.34 -20.03 32.20
C ALA A 457 -13.43 -20.81 31.46
N ASN A 458 -14.04 -20.27 30.41
CA ASN A 458 -15.13 -20.87 29.65
C ASN A 458 -14.69 -21.42 28.31
#